data_0d8f33953b82b5ee3cafabe9a7f41349
#
_entry.id   0d8f33953b82b5ee3cafabe9a7f41349
#
_cell.length_a   1.000
_cell.length_b   1.000
_cell.length_c   1.000
_cell.angle_alpha   90.00
_cell.angle_beta   90.00
_cell.angle_gamma   90.00
#
_symmetry.space_group_name_H-M   'P 1'
#
loop_
_entity.id
_entity.type
_entity.pdbx_description
1 polymer ?
#
loop_
_entity_poly.entity_id
_entity_poly.type
_entity_poly.pdbx_seq_one_letter_code
_entity_poly.pdbx_strand_id
1 'polypeptide(L)'
;AILHLDAHMDLRIAYEGFTYSHASIMYNALQLPQITKIVQVGIRDFCEQEVEVAQSDRVVVFTDRDLKHEAFEGITWKQQCDTIIAALPQKVVISFDIDGMYPWYAPNTGTPVPGGFSFEEATYLLSKLADSGKEIIGFDLVEVAPGENDDWDGNVGARMLFHMCGVLAKNNKLHVGETIVFHK
;
A
#
# COMPACT_ATOMS: atom_id res chain seq x y z
N ALA A 1 -8.41 10.54 -0.76
CA ALA A 1 -7.11 10.20 -0.16
C ALA A 1 -6.38 9.12 -0.96
N ILE A 2 -5.10 8.95 -0.68
CA ILE A 2 -4.31 7.82 -1.16
C ILE A 2 -3.97 6.95 0.06
N LEU A 3 -4.27 5.65 -0.02
CA LEU A 3 -3.66 4.62 0.81
C LEU A 3 -2.47 4.09 0.03
N HIS A 4 -1.27 4.37 0.51
CA HIS A 4 0.00 4.01 -0.12
C HIS A 4 0.66 2.88 0.67
N LEU A 5 0.74 1.70 0.06
CA LEU A 5 1.47 0.54 0.60
C LEU A 5 2.78 0.43 -0.15
N ASP A 6 3.90 0.57 0.55
CA ASP A 6 5.21 0.73 -0.07
C ASP A 6 6.32 0.55 0.99
N ALA A 7 7.53 0.21 0.56
CA ALA A 7 8.73 0.33 1.36
C ALA A 7 9.22 1.78 1.48
N HIS A 8 8.93 2.62 0.48
CA HIS A 8 9.45 3.96 0.29
C HIS A 8 8.38 5.04 0.54
N MET A 9 8.82 6.23 0.95
CA MET A 9 7.88 7.36 1.11
C MET A 9 7.46 7.99 -0.23
N ASP A 10 8.33 7.99 -1.22
CA ASP A 10 8.13 8.65 -2.52
C ASP A 10 7.77 10.14 -2.41
N LEU A 11 8.27 10.77 -1.35
CA LEU A 11 8.06 12.19 -1.02
C LEU A 11 9.22 13.08 -1.44
N ARG A 12 10.16 12.58 -2.26
CA ARG A 12 11.27 13.41 -2.77
C ARG A 12 10.73 14.51 -3.68
N ILE A 13 11.22 15.75 -3.51
CA ILE A 13 10.88 16.88 -4.39
C ILE A 13 11.38 16.60 -5.82
N ALA A 14 12.55 15.98 -5.91
CA ALA A 14 13.14 15.46 -7.16
C ALA A 14 14.11 14.34 -6.82
N TYR A 15 14.32 13.43 -7.75
CA TYR A 15 15.32 12.38 -7.65
C TYR A 15 16.20 12.38 -8.90
N GLU A 16 17.53 12.45 -8.70
CA GLU A 16 18.54 12.59 -9.78
C GLU A 16 18.24 13.73 -10.77
N GLY A 17 17.66 14.81 -10.30
CA GLY A 17 17.25 15.97 -11.10
C GLY A 17 15.88 15.87 -11.77
N PHE A 18 15.17 14.73 -11.61
CA PHE A 18 13.84 14.53 -12.16
C PHE A 18 12.77 14.80 -11.12
N THR A 19 11.90 15.77 -11.35
CA THR A 19 10.76 16.11 -10.49
C THR A 19 9.60 15.12 -10.63
N TYR A 20 9.52 14.42 -11.76
CA TYR A 20 8.50 13.39 -12.03
C TYR A 20 9.16 12.00 -12.07
N SER A 21 9.90 11.66 -11.00
CA SER A 21 10.49 10.33 -10.82
C SER A 21 9.56 9.41 -10.02
N HIS A 22 9.85 8.09 -10.02
CA HIS A 22 9.18 7.11 -9.16
C HIS A 22 9.25 7.52 -7.68
N ALA A 23 10.40 8.00 -7.20
CA ALA A 23 10.61 8.46 -5.81
C ALA A 23 9.93 9.79 -5.46
N SER A 24 9.14 10.40 -6.38
CA SER A 24 8.50 11.72 -6.21
C SER A 24 6.99 11.68 -6.41
N ILE A 25 6.40 10.51 -6.64
CA ILE A 25 4.99 10.40 -7.01
C ILE A 25 4.07 10.92 -5.90
N MET A 26 4.37 10.63 -4.64
CA MET A 26 3.55 11.07 -3.51
C MET A 26 3.76 12.55 -3.19
N TYR A 27 4.98 13.09 -3.40
CA TYR A 27 5.20 14.53 -3.34
C TYR A 27 4.37 15.26 -4.40
N ASN A 28 4.39 14.80 -5.65
CA ASN A 28 3.60 15.40 -6.73
C ASN A 28 2.09 15.25 -6.48
N ALA A 29 1.64 14.13 -5.92
CA ALA A 29 0.25 13.96 -5.53
C ALA A 29 -0.20 14.98 -4.47
N LEU A 30 0.67 15.33 -3.51
CA LEU A 30 0.40 16.37 -2.52
C LEU A 30 0.22 17.76 -3.12
N GLN A 31 0.73 18.03 -4.33
CA GLN A 31 0.52 19.33 -5.00
C GLN A 31 -0.92 19.46 -5.53
N LEU A 32 -1.66 18.36 -5.62
CA LEU A 32 -3.05 18.36 -6.07
C LEU A 32 -3.99 18.69 -4.90
N PRO A 33 -4.83 19.73 -5.00
CA PRO A 33 -5.75 20.09 -3.92
C PRO A 33 -6.84 19.02 -3.67
N GLN A 34 -7.09 18.14 -4.63
CA GLN A 34 -8.06 17.04 -4.51
C GLN A 34 -7.56 15.93 -3.58
N ILE A 35 -6.24 15.78 -3.44
CA ILE A 35 -5.63 14.80 -2.53
C ILE A 35 -5.55 15.42 -1.13
N THR A 36 -6.54 15.18 -0.33
CA THR A 36 -6.66 15.77 1.02
C THR A 36 -5.81 15.04 2.05
N LYS A 37 -5.44 13.80 1.80
CA LYS A 37 -4.59 13.00 2.69
C LYS A 37 -3.87 11.87 1.95
N ILE A 38 -2.65 11.58 2.37
CA ILE A 38 -1.91 10.36 2.02
C ILE A 38 -1.66 9.61 3.32
N VAL A 39 -2.02 8.33 3.34
CA VAL A 39 -1.75 7.41 4.45
C VAL A 39 -0.79 6.35 3.93
N GLN A 40 0.44 6.39 4.40
CA GLN A 40 1.54 5.53 4.00
C GLN A 40 1.70 4.39 4.99
N VAL A 41 1.87 3.16 4.52
CA VAL A 41 1.91 1.94 5.34
C VAL A 41 3.03 1.02 4.87
N GLY A 42 3.91 0.62 5.79
CA GLY A 42 5.02 -0.28 5.51
C GLY A 42 6.35 0.42 5.22
N ILE A 43 6.35 1.73 5.35
CA ILE A 43 7.50 2.58 5.04
C ILE A 43 8.72 2.20 5.89
N ARG A 44 9.89 2.02 5.24
CA ARG A 44 11.13 1.60 5.90
C ARG A 44 12.42 2.08 5.24
N ASP A 45 12.29 2.71 4.06
CA ASP A 45 13.41 3.41 3.39
C ASP A 45 12.99 4.82 2.98
N PHE A 46 13.70 5.82 3.48
CA PHE A 46 13.40 7.24 3.26
C PHE A 46 14.59 8.13 3.66
N CYS A 47 14.64 9.35 3.18
CA CYS A 47 15.65 10.34 3.55
C CYS A 47 15.07 11.46 4.45
N GLU A 48 15.96 12.28 5.05
CA GLU A 48 15.57 13.38 5.93
C GLU A 48 14.60 14.36 5.28
N GLN A 49 14.82 14.69 3.99
CA GLN A 49 13.95 15.60 3.24
C GLN A 49 12.51 15.07 3.12
N GLU A 50 12.34 13.76 2.98
CA GLU A 50 11.02 13.13 2.92
C GLU A 50 10.32 13.20 4.29
N VAL A 51 11.09 13.05 5.38
CA VAL A 51 10.55 13.24 6.74
C VAL A 51 10.05 14.66 6.95
N GLU A 52 10.75 15.68 6.42
CA GLU A 52 10.29 17.08 6.48
C GLU A 52 8.95 17.25 5.74
N VAL A 53 8.81 16.69 4.54
CA VAL A 53 7.55 16.72 3.77
C VAL A 53 6.44 15.97 4.51
N ALA A 54 6.76 14.85 5.13
CA ALA A 54 5.81 14.02 5.89
C ALA A 54 5.28 14.70 7.17
N GLN A 55 5.87 15.83 7.62
CA GLN A 55 5.32 16.64 8.73
C GLN A 55 4.04 17.39 8.36
N SER A 56 3.64 17.35 7.10
CA SER A 56 2.36 17.92 6.64
C SER A 56 1.18 17.23 7.33
N ASP A 57 0.18 17.99 7.78
CA ASP A 57 -1.09 17.45 8.32
C ASP A 57 -1.83 16.53 7.32
N ARG A 58 -1.42 16.58 6.06
CA ARG A 58 -1.99 15.75 4.98
C ARG A 58 -1.30 14.40 4.81
N VAL A 59 -0.23 14.14 5.56
CA VAL A 59 0.51 12.86 5.51
C VAL A 59 0.41 12.17 6.85
N VAL A 60 0.13 10.86 6.81
CA VAL A 60 0.21 9.98 7.98
C VAL A 60 1.05 8.79 7.59
N VAL A 61 2.07 8.47 8.38
CA VAL A 61 3.01 7.39 8.09
C VAL A 61 2.93 6.32 9.18
N PHE A 62 2.71 5.09 8.75
CA PHE A 62 2.85 3.88 9.57
C PHE A 62 4.11 3.15 9.08
N THR A 63 5.22 3.32 9.81
CA THR A 63 6.46 2.65 9.44
C THR A 63 6.38 1.15 9.70
N ASP A 64 7.06 0.34 8.88
CA ASP A 64 7.15 -1.11 9.09
C ASP A 64 7.71 -1.43 10.49
N ARG A 65 8.72 -0.66 10.91
CA ARG A 65 9.34 -0.80 12.24
C ARG A 65 8.32 -0.63 13.35
N ASP A 66 7.54 0.45 13.33
CA ASP A 66 6.58 0.75 14.40
C ASP A 66 5.47 -0.30 14.43
N LEU A 67 4.94 -0.68 13.26
CA LEU A 67 3.94 -1.75 13.14
C LEU A 67 4.44 -3.08 13.73
N LYS A 68 5.70 -3.46 13.45
CA LYS A 68 6.28 -4.69 14.00
C LYS A 68 6.55 -4.58 15.51
N HIS A 69 7.02 -3.43 16.00
CA HIS A 69 7.21 -3.21 17.43
C HIS A 69 5.89 -3.27 18.20
N GLU A 70 4.84 -2.61 17.70
CA GLU A 70 3.50 -2.71 18.29
C GLU A 70 3.00 -4.16 18.33
N ALA A 71 3.26 -4.94 17.27
CA ALA A 71 2.88 -6.35 17.24
C ALA A 71 3.64 -7.16 18.31
N PHE A 72 4.93 -6.87 18.59
CA PHE A 72 5.69 -7.49 19.67
C PHE A 72 5.16 -7.13 21.05
N GLU A 73 4.56 -5.96 21.19
CA GLU A 73 3.87 -5.51 22.40
C GLU A 73 2.42 -6.03 22.53
N GLY A 74 1.97 -6.85 21.57
CA GLY A 74 0.67 -7.51 21.62
C GLY A 74 -0.46 -6.79 20.88
N ILE A 75 -0.18 -5.72 20.15
CA ILE A 75 -1.17 -5.09 19.27
C ILE A 75 -1.36 -5.98 18.05
N THR A 76 -2.57 -6.44 17.86
CA THR A 76 -2.88 -7.33 16.74
C THR A 76 -2.91 -6.58 15.39
N TRP A 77 -2.59 -7.27 14.30
CA TRP A 77 -2.71 -6.72 12.95
C TRP A 77 -4.10 -6.14 12.66
N LYS A 78 -5.14 -6.78 13.21
CA LYS A 78 -6.51 -6.25 13.12
C LYS A 78 -6.63 -4.84 13.71
N GLN A 79 -6.07 -4.60 14.91
CA GLN A 79 -6.10 -3.29 15.56
C GLN A 79 -5.31 -2.24 14.78
N GLN A 80 -4.14 -2.63 14.25
CA GLN A 80 -3.35 -1.75 13.38
C GLN A 80 -4.11 -1.38 12.10
N CYS A 81 -4.74 -2.36 11.43
CA CYS A 81 -5.61 -2.08 10.27
C CYS A 81 -6.77 -1.13 10.63
N ASP A 82 -7.40 -1.31 11.78
CA ASP A 82 -8.49 -0.43 12.22
C ASP A 82 -7.97 1.02 12.39
N THR A 83 -6.75 1.21 12.93
CA THR A 83 -6.10 2.52 13.08
C THR A 83 -5.72 3.13 11.72
N ILE A 84 -5.13 2.36 10.83
CA ILE A 84 -4.78 2.78 9.46
C ILE A 84 -6.03 3.25 8.71
N ILE A 85 -7.08 2.46 8.75
CA ILE A 85 -8.35 2.77 8.07
C ILE A 85 -9.02 4.00 8.69
N ALA A 86 -8.94 4.19 10.01
CA ALA A 86 -9.48 5.38 10.68
C ALA A 86 -8.79 6.68 10.22
N ALA A 87 -7.51 6.63 9.84
CA ALA A 87 -6.77 7.78 9.33
C ALA A 87 -7.21 8.21 7.92
N LEU A 88 -7.88 7.34 7.15
CA LEU A 88 -8.34 7.62 5.79
C LEU A 88 -9.64 8.43 5.77
N PRO A 89 -9.79 9.42 4.87
CA PRO A 89 -11.08 10.05 4.54
C PRO A 89 -12.06 9.07 3.87
N GLN A 90 -13.23 9.57 3.46
CA GLN A 90 -14.29 8.75 2.89
C GLN A 90 -13.93 8.13 1.53
N LYS A 91 -13.25 8.89 0.65
CA LYS A 91 -12.86 8.42 -0.69
C LYS A 91 -11.39 8.07 -0.73
N VAL A 92 -11.06 6.87 -1.19
CA VAL A 92 -9.72 6.30 -1.16
C VAL A 92 -9.32 5.75 -2.53
N VAL A 93 -8.14 6.11 -2.99
CA VAL A 93 -7.39 5.41 -4.04
C VAL A 93 -6.34 4.56 -3.34
N ILE A 94 -6.14 3.34 -3.78
CA ILE A 94 -5.06 2.46 -3.28
C ILE A 94 -3.90 2.54 -4.27
N SER A 95 -2.73 2.93 -3.81
CA SER A 95 -1.48 2.80 -4.55
C SER A 95 -0.64 1.74 -3.87
N PHE A 96 -0.38 0.65 -4.56
CA PHE A 96 0.31 -0.51 -4.03
C PHE A 96 1.61 -0.75 -4.79
N ASP A 97 2.73 -0.44 -4.15
CA ASP A 97 4.03 -0.89 -4.60
C ASP A 97 4.29 -2.32 -4.11
N ILE A 98 4.73 -3.21 -5.01
CA ILE A 98 4.95 -4.61 -4.66
C ILE A 98 6.09 -4.78 -3.66
N ASP A 99 7.03 -3.83 -3.59
CA ASP A 99 8.14 -3.85 -2.64
C ASP A 99 7.73 -3.53 -1.19
N GLY A 100 6.51 -3.03 -0.99
CA GLY A 100 5.88 -2.95 0.34
C GLY A 100 5.78 -4.31 1.02
N MET A 101 5.75 -5.40 0.24
CA MET A 101 5.75 -6.78 0.74
C MET A 101 7.15 -7.24 1.16
N TYR A 102 7.24 -8.41 1.81
CA TYR A 102 8.52 -9.06 2.06
C TYR A 102 9.28 -9.32 0.74
N PRO A 103 10.61 -9.10 0.67
CA PRO A 103 11.40 -9.25 -0.56
C PRO A 103 11.31 -10.61 -1.26
N TRP A 104 10.98 -11.68 -0.56
CA TRP A 104 10.81 -13.00 -1.19
C TRP A 104 9.50 -13.12 -2.01
N TYR A 105 8.56 -12.17 -1.89
CA TYR A 105 7.38 -12.12 -2.75
C TYR A 105 7.65 -11.43 -4.09
N ALA A 106 8.59 -10.48 -4.10
CA ALA A 106 9.00 -9.76 -5.31
C ALA A 106 10.51 -9.51 -5.29
N PRO A 107 11.34 -10.56 -5.41
CA PRO A 107 12.80 -10.43 -5.32
C PRO A 107 13.42 -9.64 -6.48
N ASN A 108 12.71 -9.48 -7.60
CA ASN A 108 13.21 -8.79 -8.79
C ASN A 108 12.67 -7.35 -8.92
N THR A 109 11.88 -6.86 -7.98
CA THR A 109 11.48 -5.44 -7.97
C THR A 109 12.71 -4.53 -7.92
N GLY A 110 12.59 -3.28 -8.40
CA GLY A 110 13.72 -2.37 -8.57
C GLY A 110 14.50 -2.08 -7.29
N THR A 111 13.81 -1.90 -6.18
CA THR A 111 14.38 -1.45 -4.89
C THR A 111 13.87 -2.25 -3.69
N PRO A 112 14.11 -3.58 -3.63
CA PRO A 112 13.62 -4.39 -2.52
C PRO A 112 14.33 -4.01 -1.20
N VAL A 113 13.55 -3.84 -0.14
CA VAL A 113 14.04 -3.48 1.21
C VAL A 113 13.64 -4.58 2.21
N PRO A 114 14.53 -5.02 3.12
CA PRO A 114 14.18 -5.98 4.17
C PRO A 114 13.04 -5.48 5.06
N GLY A 115 12.13 -6.38 5.47
CA GLY A 115 10.88 -6.07 6.17
C GLY A 115 9.68 -6.14 5.24
N GLY A 116 8.55 -5.55 5.63
CA GLY A 116 7.34 -5.47 4.82
C GLY A 116 6.19 -6.35 5.30
N PHE A 117 5.23 -6.60 4.40
CA PHE A 117 4.04 -7.38 4.66
C PHE A 117 4.14 -8.80 4.09
N SER A 118 3.52 -9.75 4.77
CA SER A 118 3.11 -10.99 4.13
C SER A 118 1.96 -10.74 3.15
N PHE A 119 1.72 -11.68 2.25
CA PHE A 119 0.59 -11.62 1.32
C PHE A 119 -0.75 -11.55 2.08
N GLU A 120 -0.86 -12.30 3.17
CA GLU A 120 -2.04 -12.35 4.04
C GLU A 120 -2.25 -11.03 4.80
N GLU A 121 -1.18 -10.39 5.30
CA GLU A 121 -1.29 -9.08 5.96
C GLU A 121 -1.79 -8.01 5.00
N ALA A 122 -1.22 -7.95 3.79
CA ALA A 122 -1.64 -6.99 2.77
C ALA A 122 -3.10 -7.21 2.34
N THR A 123 -3.47 -8.45 1.99
CA THR A 123 -4.83 -8.78 1.55
C THR A 123 -5.87 -8.62 2.67
N TYR A 124 -5.48 -8.83 3.93
CA TYR A 124 -6.34 -8.58 5.08
C TYR A 124 -6.65 -7.08 5.23
N LEU A 125 -5.64 -6.20 5.16
CA LEU A 125 -5.84 -4.74 5.22
C LEU A 125 -6.78 -4.27 4.10
N LEU A 126 -6.55 -4.71 2.86
CA LEU A 126 -7.39 -4.36 1.73
C LEU A 126 -8.84 -4.85 1.88
N SER A 127 -9.02 -6.07 2.39
CA SER A 127 -10.35 -6.63 2.68
C SER A 127 -11.07 -5.85 3.78
N LYS A 128 -10.36 -5.48 4.83
CA LYS A 128 -10.87 -4.63 5.93
C LYS A 128 -11.28 -3.25 5.43
N LEU A 129 -10.51 -2.66 4.51
CA LEU A 129 -10.85 -1.40 3.89
C LEU A 129 -12.15 -1.52 3.07
N ALA A 130 -12.33 -2.60 2.32
CA ALA A 130 -13.56 -2.84 1.56
C ALA A 130 -14.82 -2.90 2.46
N ASP A 131 -14.67 -3.44 3.68
CA ASP A 131 -15.76 -3.60 4.66
C ASP A 131 -15.94 -2.38 5.58
N SER A 132 -15.08 -1.36 5.50
CA SER A 132 -15.06 -0.23 6.42
C SER A 132 -16.16 0.83 6.19
N GLY A 133 -16.88 0.74 5.08
CA GLY A 133 -17.83 1.77 4.64
C GLY A 133 -17.18 2.95 3.91
N LYS A 134 -15.86 2.96 3.72
CA LYS A 134 -15.17 3.92 2.84
C LYS A 134 -15.37 3.54 1.38
N GLU A 135 -15.30 4.51 0.50
CA GLU A 135 -15.47 4.33 -0.94
C GLU A 135 -14.10 4.18 -1.61
N ILE A 136 -13.81 3.00 -2.16
CA ILE A 136 -12.60 2.76 -2.96
C ILE A 136 -12.93 3.19 -4.39
N ILE A 137 -12.27 4.24 -4.88
CA ILE A 137 -12.55 4.84 -6.20
C ILE A 137 -11.58 4.37 -7.28
N GLY A 138 -10.51 3.67 -6.93
CA GLY A 138 -9.54 3.12 -7.85
C GLY A 138 -8.32 2.56 -7.13
N PHE A 139 -7.46 1.91 -7.88
CA PHE A 139 -6.18 1.42 -7.40
C PHE A 139 -5.16 1.32 -8.53
N ASP A 140 -3.89 1.29 -8.16
CA ASP A 140 -2.78 0.83 -9.00
C ASP A 140 -1.95 -0.23 -8.26
N LEU A 141 -1.20 -1.02 -9.03
CA LEU A 141 -0.19 -1.97 -8.56
C LEU A 141 1.04 -1.77 -9.43
N VAL A 142 2.15 -1.40 -8.80
CA VAL A 142 3.36 -0.96 -9.50
C VAL A 142 4.60 -1.76 -9.08
N GLU A 143 5.71 -1.53 -9.76
CA GLU A 143 7.05 -2.08 -9.52
C GLU A 143 7.15 -3.62 -9.62
N VAL A 144 6.17 -4.29 -10.23
CA VAL A 144 6.24 -5.73 -10.49
C VAL A 144 7.17 -5.97 -11.67
N ALA A 145 8.37 -6.50 -11.41
CA ALA A 145 9.36 -6.80 -12.43
C ALA A 145 9.48 -8.32 -12.67
N PRO A 146 9.61 -8.77 -13.93
CA PRO A 146 9.80 -10.18 -14.20
C PRO A 146 11.21 -10.63 -13.80
N GLY A 147 11.33 -11.85 -13.27
CA GLY A 147 12.62 -12.50 -13.09
C GLY A 147 13.24 -12.91 -14.43
N GLU A 148 14.55 -13.08 -14.46
CA GLU A 148 15.25 -13.55 -15.67
C GLU A 148 14.91 -15.00 -16.05
N ASN A 149 14.65 -15.85 -15.04
CA ASN A 149 14.48 -17.28 -15.22
C ASN A 149 13.24 -17.87 -14.54
N ASP A 150 12.38 -17.02 -13.98
CA ASP A 150 11.15 -17.43 -13.31
C ASP A 150 10.04 -16.36 -13.45
N ASP A 151 8.80 -16.79 -13.21
CA ASP A 151 7.62 -15.95 -13.28
C ASP A 151 7.06 -15.61 -11.87
N TRP A 152 7.88 -15.75 -10.82
CA TRP A 152 7.39 -15.65 -9.44
C TRP A 152 6.80 -14.26 -9.12
N ASP A 153 7.54 -13.18 -9.39
CA ASP A 153 7.07 -11.80 -9.15
C ASP A 153 5.79 -11.51 -9.94
N GLY A 154 5.76 -11.94 -11.21
CA GLY A 154 4.56 -11.82 -12.05
C GLY A 154 3.38 -12.61 -11.49
N ASN A 155 3.61 -13.80 -10.92
CA ASN A 155 2.58 -14.61 -10.27
C ASN A 155 2.03 -13.93 -9.02
N VAL A 156 2.91 -13.40 -8.17
CA VAL A 156 2.51 -12.66 -6.95
C VAL A 156 1.74 -11.40 -7.34
N GLY A 157 2.26 -10.62 -8.28
CA GLY A 157 1.61 -9.41 -8.77
C GLY A 157 0.21 -9.69 -9.36
N ALA A 158 0.08 -10.72 -10.19
CA ALA A 158 -1.20 -11.11 -10.78
C ALA A 158 -2.23 -11.52 -9.71
N ARG A 159 -1.81 -12.23 -8.66
CA ARG A 159 -2.68 -12.62 -7.54
C ARG A 159 -3.10 -11.40 -6.70
N MET A 160 -2.18 -10.48 -6.44
CA MET A 160 -2.50 -9.24 -5.74
C MET A 160 -3.46 -8.39 -6.57
N LEU A 161 -3.21 -8.22 -7.85
CA LEU A 161 -4.09 -7.51 -8.77
C LEU A 161 -5.50 -8.11 -8.78
N PHE A 162 -5.59 -9.46 -8.87
CA PHE A 162 -6.88 -10.16 -8.81
C PHE A 162 -7.61 -9.91 -7.49
N HIS A 163 -6.87 -9.93 -6.36
CA HIS A 163 -7.44 -9.62 -5.05
C HIS A 163 -7.96 -8.18 -4.99
N MET A 164 -7.19 -7.21 -5.48
CA MET A 164 -7.59 -5.79 -5.52
C MET A 164 -8.83 -5.57 -6.40
N CYS A 165 -8.95 -6.27 -7.54
CA CYS A 165 -10.17 -6.26 -8.35
C CYS A 165 -11.37 -6.77 -7.54
N GLY A 166 -11.22 -7.86 -6.79
CA GLY A 166 -12.26 -8.41 -5.92
C GLY A 166 -12.67 -7.45 -4.79
N VAL A 167 -11.69 -6.79 -4.18
CA VAL A 167 -11.89 -5.75 -3.15
C VAL A 167 -12.70 -4.58 -3.71
N LEU A 168 -12.32 -4.07 -4.88
CA LEU A 168 -13.03 -2.97 -5.55
C LEU A 168 -14.45 -3.38 -5.93
N ALA A 169 -14.63 -4.58 -6.52
CA ALA A 169 -15.93 -5.11 -6.89
C ALA A 169 -16.86 -5.25 -5.68
N LYS A 170 -16.36 -5.81 -4.58
CA LYS A 170 -17.10 -5.94 -3.31
C LYS A 170 -17.49 -4.59 -2.74
N ASN A 171 -16.55 -3.64 -2.69
CA ASN A 171 -16.78 -2.31 -2.13
C ASN A 171 -17.84 -1.53 -2.92
N ASN A 172 -17.82 -1.64 -4.24
CA ASN A 172 -18.79 -0.99 -5.14
C ASN A 172 -20.07 -1.80 -5.34
N LYS A 173 -20.27 -2.89 -4.59
CA LYS A 173 -21.45 -3.77 -4.68
C LYS A 173 -21.71 -4.28 -6.11
N LEU A 174 -20.66 -4.44 -6.88
CA LEU A 174 -20.76 -5.10 -8.19
C LEU A 174 -21.09 -6.58 -7.96
N HIS A 175 -22.05 -7.13 -8.71
CA HIS A 175 -22.40 -8.55 -8.65
C HIS A 175 -21.21 -9.38 -9.13
N VAL A 176 -20.37 -9.83 -8.20
CA VAL A 176 -19.41 -10.90 -8.42
C VAL A 176 -20.19 -12.17 -8.08
N GLY A 177 -20.44 -13.03 -9.04
CA GLY A 177 -21.30 -14.22 -8.99
C GLY A 177 -21.37 -14.94 -7.63
N GLU A 178 -22.20 -15.99 -7.52
CA GLU A 178 -22.49 -16.65 -6.25
C GLU A 178 -21.23 -17.01 -5.45
N THR A 179 -21.21 -16.57 -4.20
CA THR A 179 -20.11 -16.86 -3.25
C THR A 179 -20.01 -18.37 -3.06
N ILE A 180 -18.91 -18.97 -3.51
CA ILE A 180 -18.62 -20.37 -3.18
C ILE A 180 -18.27 -20.42 -1.69
N VAL A 181 -19.18 -20.96 -0.89
CA VAL A 181 -18.97 -21.19 0.53
C VAL A 181 -18.36 -22.60 0.70
N PHE A 182 -17.09 -22.65 1.08
CA PHE A 182 -16.49 -23.90 1.52
C PHE A 182 -16.93 -24.19 2.95
N HIS A 183 -17.84 -25.15 3.13
CA HIS A 183 -18.13 -25.68 4.46
C HIS A 183 -16.97 -26.56 4.91
N LYS A 184 -16.43 -26.28 6.10
CA LYS A 184 -15.44 -27.14 6.79
C LYS A 184 -16.14 -28.35 7.39
#